data_c7d945f8dc0a01d09cc0b884302430d1
#
_entry.id   c7d945f8dc0a01d09cc0b884302430d1
#
_cell.length_a   1.000
_cell.length_b   1.000
_cell.length_c   1.000
_cell.angle_alpha   90.00
_cell.angle_beta   90.00
_cell.angle_gamma   90.00
#
_symmetry.space_group_name_H-M   'P 1'
#
loop_
_entity.id
_entity.type
_entity.pdbx_description
1 polymer ?
#
loop_
_entity_poly.entity_id
_entity_poly.type
_entity_poly.pdbx_seq_one_letter_code
_entity_poly.pdbx_strand_id
1 'polypeptide(L)' 'MRLASSILNRSVESGIDLEALMRQVARHYIERTLDYTRNNKTQASKLLGFSSYQTFTNWMNRYGVER' A
#
# COMPACT_ATOMS: atom_id res chain seq x y z
N MET A 1 8.77 5.26 11.77
CA MET A 1 7.34 5.10 11.46
C MET A 1 6.79 3.89 12.18
N ARG A 2 5.73 4.07 12.95
CA ARG A 2 5.19 3.02 13.79
C ARG A 2 4.58 1.85 13.02
N LEU A 3 3.97 2.12 11.87
CA LEU A 3 3.34 1.08 11.07
C LEU A 3 4.34 0.02 10.65
N ALA A 4 5.50 0.43 10.13
CA ALA A 4 6.53 -0.51 9.70
C ALA A 4 7.08 -1.29 10.88
N SER A 5 7.34 -0.62 12.00
CA SER A 5 7.85 -1.28 13.20
C SER A 5 6.86 -2.31 13.74
N SER A 6 5.57 -1.93 13.81
CA SER A 6 4.51 -2.81 14.29
C SER A 6 4.36 -4.05 13.42
N ILE A 7 4.42 -3.87 12.10
CA ILE A 7 4.24 -4.97 11.15
C ILE A 7 5.46 -5.89 11.14
N LEU A 8 6.66 -5.30 11.08
CA LEU A 8 7.89 -6.08 10.92
C LEU A 8 8.29 -6.84 12.18
N ASN A 9 7.87 -6.38 13.32
CA ASN A 9 8.24 -6.99 14.60
C ASN A 9 7.15 -7.91 15.17
N ARG A 10 6.09 -8.16 14.39
CA ARG A 10 5.01 -9.01 14.86
C ARG A 10 5.45 -10.47 14.92
N SER A 11 5.12 -11.14 16.03
CA SER A 11 5.42 -12.56 16.20
C SER A 11 4.52 -13.41 15.31
N VAL A 12 5.08 -14.49 14.76
CA VAL A 12 4.30 -15.44 13.96
C VAL A 12 3.72 -16.58 14.81
N GLU A 13 4.11 -16.67 16.08
CA GLU A 13 3.76 -17.80 16.94
C GLU A 13 2.26 -17.92 17.20
N SER A 14 1.57 -16.78 17.32
CA SER A 14 0.14 -16.74 17.56
C SER A 14 -0.69 -16.70 16.28
N GLY A 15 -0.03 -16.77 15.13
CA GLY A 15 -0.67 -16.67 13.84
C GLY A 15 -0.67 -15.23 13.32
N ILE A 16 -0.59 -15.10 12.01
CA ILE A 16 -0.61 -13.80 11.34
C ILE A 16 -1.48 -13.88 10.11
N ASP A 17 -2.37 -12.90 9.95
CA ASP A 17 -3.10 -12.72 8.70
C ASP A 17 -2.23 -11.88 7.78
N LEU A 18 -1.43 -12.56 6.97
CA LEU A 18 -0.48 -11.89 6.08
C LEU A 18 -1.17 -10.99 5.08
N GLU A 19 -2.31 -11.42 4.55
CA GLU A 19 -3.04 -10.60 3.59
C GLU A 19 -3.52 -9.29 4.21
N ALA A 20 -4.00 -9.34 5.45
CA ALA A 20 -4.41 -8.14 6.16
C ALA A 20 -3.23 -7.20 6.41
N LEU A 21 -2.06 -7.75 6.75
CA LEU A 21 -0.86 -6.94 6.92
C LEU A 21 -0.42 -6.29 5.62
N MET A 22 -0.44 -7.04 4.52
CA MET A 22 -0.08 -6.48 3.22
C MET A 22 -1.06 -5.39 2.80
N ARG A 23 -2.34 -5.57 3.11
CA ARG A 23 -3.35 -4.52 2.84
C ARG A 23 -3.04 -3.24 3.60
N GLN A 24 -2.65 -3.36 4.87
CA GLN A 24 -2.28 -2.19 5.67
C GLN A 24 -1.11 -1.43 5.07
N VAL A 25 -0.06 -2.15 4.68
CA VAL A 25 1.13 -1.54 4.09
C VAL A 25 0.80 -0.89 2.77
N ALA A 26 0.13 -1.62 1.88
CA ALA A 26 -0.20 -1.12 0.55
C ALA A 26 -1.09 0.12 0.63
N ARG A 27 -2.15 0.06 1.42
CA ARG A 27 -3.05 1.20 1.56
C ARG A 27 -2.34 2.41 2.14
N HIS A 28 -1.50 2.20 3.15
CA HIS A 28 -0.78 3.29 3.79
C HIS A 28 0.06 4.08 2.76
N TYR A 29 0.86 3.37 1.98
CA TYR A 29 1.75 4.04 1.04
C TYR A 29 1.05 4.54 -0.21
N ILE A 30 0.05 3.82 -0.70
CA ILE A 30 -0.73 4.28 -1.84
C ILE A 30 -1.49 5.55 -1.49
N GLU A 31 -2.19 5.56 -0.36
CA GLU A 31 -2.96 6.73 0.06
C GLU A 31 -2.05 7.92 0.34
N ARG A 32 -0.93 7.67 1.02
CA ARG A 32 0.03 8.74 1.30
C ARG A 32 0.60 9.34 0.03
N THR A 33 0.90 8.52 -0.97
CA THR A 33 1.44 9.00 -2.24
C THR A 33 0.38 9.74 -3.04
N LEU A 34 -0.86 9.26 -3.01
CA LEU A 34 -1.96 9.98 -3.66
C LEU A 34 -2.20 11.35 -3.01
N ASP A 35 -2.10 11.44 -1.70
CA ASP A 35 -2.19 12.74 -1.02
C ASP A 35 -1.06 13.67 -1.46
N TYR A 36 0.16 13.14 -1.53
CA TYR A 36 1.31 13.92 -1.96
C TYR A 36 1.17 14.44 -3.39
N THR A 37 0.62 13.62 -4.28
CA THR A 37 0.45 13.95 -5.69
C THR A 37 -0.90 14.61 -6.00
N ARG A 38 -1.71 14.88 -4.97
CA ARG A 38 -3.06 15.42 -5.10
C ARG A 38 -3.92 14.57 -6.02
N ASN A 39 -3.90 13.27 -5.78
CA ASN A 39 -4.65 12.27 -6.55
C ASN A 39 -4.23 12.14 -8.01
N ASN A 40 -3.01 12.56 -8.34
CA ASN A 40 -2.44 12.29 -9.66
C ASN A 40 -1.95 10.83 -9.68
N LYS A 41 -2.81 9.93 -10.17
CA LYS A 41 -2.54 8.50 -10.13
C LYS A 41 -1.36 8.09 -10.99
N THR A 42 -1.17 8.75 -12.12
CA THR A 42 -0.03 8.46 -13.00
C THR A 42 1.28 8.77 -12.30
N GLN A 43 1.37 9.94 -11.66
CA GLN A 43 2.56 10.31 -10.92
C GLN A 43 2.75 9.41 -9.70
N ALA A 44 1.68 9.08 -8.99
CA ALA A 44 1.75 8.23 -7.82
C ALA A 44 2.28 6.84 -8.18
N SER A 45 1.84 6.27 -9.30
CA SER A 45 2.31 4.97 -9.72
C SER A 45 3.81 4.97 -9.98
N LYS A 46 4.34 6.05 -10.56
CA LYS A 46 5.77 6.19 -10.82
C LYS A 46 6.56 6.33 -9.53
N LEU A 47 6.08 7.13 -8.59
CA LEU A 47 6.75 7.32 -7.31
C LEU A 47 6.80 6.03 -6.50
N LEU A 48 5.80 5.18 -6.63
CA LEU A 48 5.75 3.91 -5.92
C LEU A 48 6.50 2.79 -6.64
N GLY A 49 7.08 3.08 -7.80
CA GLY A 49 7.92 2.11 -8.51
C GLY A 49 7.15 1.11 -9.36
N PHE A 50 5.89 1.40 -9.68
CA PHE A 50 5.13 0.51 -10.56
C PHE A 50 5.59 0.65 -12.00
N SER A 51 5.71 -0.48 -12.69
CA SER A 51 6.14 -0.50 -14.09
C SER A 51 5.05 -0.04 -15.04
N SER A 52 3.78 -0.11 -14.63
CA SER A 52 2.66 0.34 -15.43
C SER A 52 1.55 0.90 -14.56
N TYR A 53 0.77 1.79 -15.16
CA TYR A 53 -0.42 2.36 -14.50
C TYR A 53 -1.46 1.27 -14.21
N GLN A 54 -1.58 0.30 -15.10
CA GLN A 54 -2.52 -0.81 -14.94
C GLN A 54 -2.21 -1.63 -13.69
N THR A 55 -0.93 -1.93 -13.45
CA THR A 55 -0.52 -2.66 -12.26
C THR A 55 -0.88 -1.87 -10.99
N PHE A 56 -0.64 -0.57 -11.00
CA PHE A 56 -1.00 0.28 -9.88
C PHE A 56 -2.51 0.25 -9.61
N THR A 57 -3.32 0.37 -10.66
CA THR A 57 -4.78 0.31 -10.54
C THR A 57 -5.24 -1.04 -9.99
N ASN A 58 -4.61 -2.13 -10.44
CA ASN A 58 -4.91 -3.46 -9.93
C ASN A 58 -4.63 -3.56 -8.43
N TRP A 59 -3.54 -2.96 -7.97
CA TRP A 59 -3.21 -2.92 -6.55
C TRP A 59 -4.23 -2.12 -5.75
N MET A 60 -4.66 -0.97 -6.28
CA MET A 60 -5.68 -0.17 -5.63
C MET A 60 -6.98 -0.97 -5.44
N ASN A 61 -7.40 -1.67 -6.48
CA ASN A 61 -8.61 -2.50 -6.43
C ASN A 61 -8.45 -3.65 -5.45
N ARG A 62 -7.30 -4.33 -5.49
CA ARG A 62 -7.04 -5.48 -4.63
C ARG A 62 -7.04 -5.09 -3.15
N TYR A 63 -6.47 -3.95 -2.81
CA TYR A 63 -6.31 -3.55 -1.42
C TYR A 63 -7.35 -2.53 -0.97
N GLY A 64 -8.35 -2.27 -1.77
CA GLY A 64 -9.50 -1.47 -1.37
C GLY A 64 -9.23 0.02 -1.26
N VAL A 65 -8.34 0.55 -2.07
CA VAL A 65 -8.10 2.00 -2.13
C VAL A 65 -9.03 2.62 -3.14
N GLU A 66 -9.93 3.47 -2.68
CA GLU A 66 -10.97 4.08 -3.51
C GLU A 66 -10.72 5.58 -3.66
N ARG A 67 -9.85 5.96 -4.61
CA ARG A 67 -9.56 7.39 -4.79
C ARG A 67 -9.35 7.76 -6.25
#